data_e4b65fd7ef4e124929bfc4b807cc3ac9
#
_entry.id   e4b65fd7ef4e124929bfc4b807cc3ac9
#
_cell.length_a   1.000
_cell.length_b   1.000
_cell.length_c   1.000
_cell.angle_alpha   90.00
_cell.angle_beta   90.00
_cell.angle_gamma   90.00
#
_symmetry.space_group_name_H-M   'P 1'
#
loop_
_entity.id
_entity.type
_entity.pdbx_description
1 polymer ?
#
loop_
_entity_poly.entity_id
_entity_poly.type
_entity_poly.pdbx_seq_one_letter_code
_entity_poly.pdbx_strand_id
1 'polypeptide(L)'
;MAKRRPSGDGMVRKRDDGRWEGRIVVGHKENGDAIFHYVSAKTQKALMEKMHRCIVEYDGAELTEDSRMTLGEWLDIWLRECAEPSVRPSTYAGYYGYAERSLKPYLGSKQISKITSADVQTLYRKLQKEGSVDGGALSSATVCRTVSCIGR
;
A
#
# COMPACT_ATOMS: atom_id res chain seq x y z
N MET A 1 17.74 22.59 -30.69
CA MET A 1 18.05 21.28 -30.06
C MET A 1 17.02 21.00 -28.98
N ALA A 2 16.24 19.91 -29.10
CA ALA A 2 15.25 19.54 -28.09
C ALA A 2 15.96 19.11 -26.80
N LYS A 3 15.67 19.77 -25.69
CA LYS A 3 16.24 19.48 -24.37
C LYS A 3 15.82 18.05 -23.94
N ARG A 4 16.80 17.17 -23.72
CA ARG A 4 16.54 15.79 -23.28
C ARG A 4 15.85 15.86 -21.91
N ARG A 5 14.70 15.17 -21.78
CA ARG A 5 13.96 15.10 -20.51
C ARG A 5 14.80 14.36 -19.46
N PRO A 6 14.72 14.76 -18.17
CA PRO A 6 15.35 14.05 -17.09
C PRO A 6 14.90 12.58 -17.05
N SER A 7 15.80 11.68 -16.68
CA SER A 7 15.51 10.26 -16.46
C SER A 7 14.56 10.15 -15.26
N GLY A 8 13.36 9.62 -15.47
CA GLY A 8 12.33 9.50 -14.42
C GLY A 8 10.97 10.15 -14.76
N ASP A 9 10.94 11.11 -15.69
CA ASP A 9 9.72 11.87 -16.05
C ASP A 9 8.64 11.04 -16.79
N GLY A 10 8.85 9.73 -16.98
CA GLY A 10 7.92 8.87 -17.69
C GLY A 10 7.83 9.18 -19.20
N MET A 11 7.10 8.34 -19.92
CA MET A 11 6.84 8.51 -21.35
C MET A 11 5.45 9.11 -21.54
N VAL A 12 5.36 10.15 -22.39
CA VAL A 12 4.10 10.83 -22.76
C VAL A 12 3.93 10.76 -24.26
N ARG A 13 2.77 10.29 -24.72
CA ARG A 13 2.39 10.26 -26.14
C ARG A 13 0.94 10.70 -26.34
N LYS A 14 0.64 11.22 -27.53
CA LYS A 14 -0.73 11.44 -27.97
C LYS A 14 -1.20 10.20 -28.70
N ARG A 15 -2.37 9.69 -28.36
CA ARG A 15 -3.01 8.55 -29.04
C ARG A 15 -3.77 9.03 -30.28
N ASP A 16 -4.07 8.11 -31.18
CA ASP A 16 -4.83 8.39 -32.40
C ASP A 16 -6.28 8.81 -32.10
N ASP A 17 -6.82 8.40 -30.91
CA ASP A 17 -8.13 8.83 -30.41
C ASP A 17 -8.12 10.27 -29.83
N GLY A 18 -7.01 11.00 -29.98
CA GLY A 18 -6.83 12.38 -29.51
C GLY A 18 -6.54 12.52 -28.02
N ARG A 19 -6.57 11.44 -27.23
CA ARG A 19 -6.21 11.45 -25.81
C ARG A 19 -4.69 11.42 -25.62
N TRP A 20 -4.27 11.95 -24.51
CA TRP A 20 -2.89 11.87 -24.06
C TRP A 20 -2.72 10.70 -23.09
N GLU A 21 -1.68 9.92 -23.29
CA GLU A 21 -1.31 8.78 -22.47
C GLU A 21 0.12 8.95 -21.97
N GLY A 22 0.32 8.64 -20.70
CA GLY A 22 1.62 8.61 -20.06
C GLY A 22 1.84 7.32 -19.32
N ARG A 23 3.09 6.93 -19.14
CA ARG A 23 3.49 5.81 -18.27
C ARG A 23 4.63 6.24 -17.36
N ILE A 24 4.53 5.84 -16.10
CA ILE A 24 5.59 6.01 -15.10
C ILE A 24 6.06 4.64 -14.65
N VAL A 25 7.33 4.52 -14.29
CA VAL A 25 7.88 3.31 -13.66
C VAL A 25 7.51 3.39 -12.19
N VAL A 26 6.82 2.37 -11.68
CA VAL A 26 6.37 2.30 -10.28
C VAL A 26 7.07 1.19 -9.50
N GLY A 27 7.92 0.41 -10.14
CA GLY A 27 8.71 -0.65 -9.51
C GLY A 27 9.39 -1.53 -10.56
N HIS A 28 10.03 -2.59 -10.09
CA HIS A 28 10.67 -3.60 -10.93
C HIS A 28 10.23 -5.00 -10.49
N LYS A 29 10.15 -5.93 -11.46
CA LYS A 29 9.95 -7.36 -11.21
C LYS A 29 11.25 -7.99 -10.71
N GLU A 30 11.16 -9.20 -10.15
CA GLU A 30 12.34 -9.98 -9.76
C GLU A 30 13.36 -10.21 -10.90
N ASN A 31 12.86 -10.27 -12.14
CA ASN A 31 13.69 -10.40 -13.34
C ASN A 31 14.28 -9.06 -13.81
N GLY A 32 14.08 -7.95 -13.10
CA GLY A 32 14.57 -6.61 -13.43
C GLY A 32 13.70 -5.82 -14.40
N ASP A 33 12.60 -6.37 -14.93
CA ASP A 33 11.69 -5.67 -15.82
C ASP A 33 10.92 -4.57 -15.06
N ALA A 34 10.79 -3.38 -15.68
CA ALA A 34 10.06 -2.28 -15.08
C ALA A 34 8.55 -2.53 -15.05
N ILE A 35 7.92 -2.27 -13.91
CA ILE A 35 6.47 -2.25 -13.75
C ILE A 35 5.99 -0.84 -14.08
N PHE A 36 5.07 -0.73 -15.05
CA PHE A 36 4.54 0.55 -15.51
C PHE A 36 3.13 0.81 -14.99
N HIS A 37 2.90 2.02 -14.50
CA HIS A 37 1.56 2.55 -14.27
C HIS A 37 1.18 3.47 -15.43
N TYR A 38 -0.01 3.23 -16.03
CA TYR A 38 -0.50 3.98 -17.18
C TYR A 38 -1.54 5.00 -16.75
N VAL A 39 -1.39 6.23 -17.23
CA VAL A 39 -2.29 7.35 -16.93
C VAL A 39 -2.77 7.94 -18.25
N SER A 40 -4.04 8.31 -18.34
CA SER A 40 -4.59 8.98 -19.52
C SER A 40 -5.38 10.24 -19.15
N ALA A 41 -5.38 11.22 -20.07
CA ALA A 41 -6.13 12.46 -19.93
C ALA A 41 -6.54 13.03 -21.30
N LYS A 42 -7.53 13.95 -21.31
CA LYS A 42 -7.98 14.64 -22.53
C LYS A 42 -6.96 15.68 -23.03
N THR A 43 -6.19 16.28 -22.13
CA THR A 43 -5.20 17.32 -22.44
C THR A 43 -3.83 16.94 -21.88
N GLN A 44 -2.76 17.43 -22.53
CA GLN A 44 -1.39 17.20 -22.07
C GLN A 44 -1.17 17.77 -20.65
N LYS A 45 -1.70 18.95 -20.35
CA LYS A 45 -1.58 19.58 -19.03
C LYS A 45 -2.21 18.71 -17.93
N ALA A 46 -3.45 18.24 -18.15
CA ALA A 46 -4.12 17.37 -17.19
C ALA A 46 -3.41 16.01 -17.03
N LEU A 47 -2.76 15.50 -18.09
CA LEU A 47 -1.94 14.31 -18.02
C LEU A 47 -0.71 14.54 -17.11
N MET A 48 0.01 15.64 -17.33
CA MET A 48 1.19 15.97 -16.53
C MET A 48 0.85 16.15 -15.04
N GLU A 49 -0.26 16.81 -14.72
CA GLU A 49 -0.74 16.95 -13.34
C GLU A 49 -1.08 15.60 -12.70
N LYS A 50 -1.72 14.70 -13.46
CA LYS A 50 -1.99 13.34 -12.99
C LYS A 50 -0.71 12.52 -12.79
N MET A 51 0.22 12.59 -13.74
CA MET A 51 1.51 11.90 -13.62
C MET A 51 2.31 12.39 -12.42
N HIS A 52 2.39 13.70 -12.21
CA HIS A 52 3.04 14.28 -11.03
C HIS A 52 2.41 13.78 -9.73
N ARG A 53 1.09 13.72 -9.67
CA ARG A 53 0.37 13.19 -8.50
C ARG A 53 0.71 11.71 -8.26
N CYS A 54 0.71 10.90 -9.31
CA CYS A 54 1.11 9.50 -9.21
C CYS A 54 2.59 9.35 -8.79
N ILE A 55 3.51 10.16 -9.33
CA ILE A 55 4.92 10.10 -8.92
C ILE A 55 5.05 10.38 -7.42
N VAL A 56 4.39 11.42 -6.91
CA VAL A 56 4.40 11.74 -5.47
C VAL A 56 3.75 10.64 -4.62
N GLU A 57 2.68 10.02 -5.13
CA GLU A 57 1.98 8.92 -4.45
C GLU A 57 2.84 7.64 -4.38
N TYR A 58 3.65 7.40 -5.42
CA TYR A 58 4.52 6.24 -5.50
C TYR A 58 5.98 6.52 -5.12
N ASP A 59 6.32 7.78 -4.75
CA ASP A 59 7.68 8.16 -4.37
C ASP A 59 8.09 7.43 -3.08
N GLY A 60 9.08 6.53 -3.21
CA GLY A 60 9.57 5.69 -2.13
C GLY A 60 8.90 4.31 -1.98
N ALA A 61 7.90 3.96 -2.80
CA ALA A 61 7.31 2.64 -2.83
C ALA A 61 7.74 1.88 -4.10
N GLU A 62 8.69 0.97 -3.99
CA GLU A 62 8.90 -0.03 -5.04
C GLU A 62 7.70 -0.99 -5.07
N LEU A 63 6.87 -0.84 -6.11
CA LEU A 63 5.75 -1.77 -6.32
C LEU A 63 6.29 -3.07 -6.93
N THR A 64 6.39 -4.09 -6.11
CA THR A 64 6.55 -5.47 -6.53
C THR A 64 5.19 -6.07 -6.94
N GLU A 65 5.17 -7.27 -7.54
CA GLU A 65 3.90 -7.97 -7.82
C GLU A 65 3.09 -8.19 -6.53
N ASP A 66 3.77 -8.40 -5.41
CA ASP A 66 3.17 -8.55 -4.06
C ASP A 66 2.47 -7.27 -3.57
N SER A 67 2.85 -6.09 -4.06
CA SER A 67 2.18 -4.83 -3.67
C SER A 67 0.74 -4.69 -4.20
N ARG A 68 0.32 -5.56 -5.13
CA ARG A 68 -1.08 -5.69 -5.59
C ARG A 68 -1.94 -6.51 -4.63
N MET A 69 -1.28 -7.27 -3.77
CA MET A 69 -1.91 -8.09 -2.75
C MET A 69 -2.67 -7.22 -1.75
N THR A 70 -3.76 -7.73 -1.23
CA THR A 70 -4.47 -7.06 -0.13
C THR A 70 -3.71 -7.23 1.18
N LEU A 71 -3.94 -6.32 2.12
CA LEU A 71 -3.32 -6.44 3.45
C LEU A 71 -3.72 -7.75 4.15
N GLY A 72 -4.95 -8.23 3.93
CA GLY A 72 -5.44 -9.48 4.49
C GLY A 72 -4.65 -10.68 3.99
N GLU A 73 -4.46 -10.80 2.67
CA GLU A 73 -3.68 -11.87 2.04
C GLU A 73 -2.22 -11.84 2.50
N TRP A 74 -1.63 -10.65 2.55
CA TRP A 74 -0.26 -10.48 3.03
C TRP A 74 -0.11 -10.89 4.51
N LEU A 75 -1.05 -10.50 5.36
CA LEU A 75 -1.05 -10.90 6.78
C LEU A 75 -1.13 -12.42 6.96
N ASP A 76 -1.91 -13.12 6.13
CA ASP A 76 -2.00 -14.58 6.17
C ASP A 76 -0.68 -15.25 5.81
N ILE A 77 -0.02 -14.76 4.76
CA ILE A 77 1.30 -15.25 4.34
C ILE A 77 2.32 -14.95 5.43
N TRP A 78 2.38 -13.71 5.92
CA TRP A 78 3.34 -13.30 6.95
C TRP A 78 3.17 -14.09 8.25
N LEU A 79 1.94 -14.32 8.70
CA LEU A 79 1.66 -15.12 9.88
C LEU A 79 2.18 -16.55 9.74
N ARG A 80 1.91 -17.19 8.59
CA ARG A 80 2.28 -18.58 8.35
C ARG A 80 3.78 -18.74 8.08
N GLU A 81 4.37 -17.90 7.27
CA GLU A 81 5.73 -18.11 6.76
C GLU A 81 6.80 -17.41 7.60
N CYS A 82 6.47 -16.28 8.21
CA CYS A 82 7.43 -15.50 8.96
C CYS A 82 7.19 -15.57 10.48
N ALA A 83 5.96 -15.38 10.94
CA ALA A 83 5.70 -15.28 12.36
C ALA A 83 5.70 -16.66 13.04
N GLU A 84 4.98 -17.64 12.50
CA GLU A 84 4.87 -18.98 13.11
C GLU A 84 6.22 -19.64 13.39
N PRO A 85 7.19 -19.68 12.44
CA PRO A 85 8.49 -20.31 12.69
C PRO A 85 9.42 -19.45 13.57
N SER A 86 9.15 -18.14 13.72
CA SER A 86 10.10 -17.20 14.30
C SER A 86 9.79 -16.84 15.78
N VAL A 87 8.57 -17.06 16.24
CA VAL A 87 8.16 -16.63 17.58
C VAL A 87 7.56 -17.76 18.40
N ARG A 88 7.48 -17.56 19.73
CA ARG A 88 6.83 -18.51 20.64
C ARG A 88 5.34 -18.63 20.35
N PRO A 89 4.70 -19.82 20.56
CA PRO A 89 3.28 -20.02 20.28
C PRO A 89 2.35 -18.99 20.93
N SER A 90 2.66 -18.53 22.14
CA SER A 90 1.88 -17.49 22.82
C SER A 90 1.97 -16.12 22.11
N THR A 91 3.13 -15.78 21.56
CA THR A 91 3.34 -14.55 20.82
C THR A 91 2.63 -14.63 19.47
N TYR A 92 2.72 -15.79 18.79
CA TYR A 92 2.01 -16.05 17.56
C TYR A 92 0.49 -15.91 17.72
N ALA A 93 -0.08 -16.51 18.79
CA ALA A 93 -1.50 -16.37 19.10
C ALA A 93 -1.91 -14.90 19.29
N GLY A 94 -1.03 -14.08 19.88
CA GLY A 94 -1.24 -12.64 19.98
C GLY A 94 -1.25 -11.95 18.64
N TYR A 95 -0.28 -12.22 17.75
CA TYR A 95 -0.21 -11.65 16.42
C TYR A 95 -1.41 -12.05 15.55
N TYR A 96 -1.77 -13.33 15.58
CA TYR A 96 -2.95 -13.85 14.92
C TYR A 96 -4.23 -13.12 15.40
N GLY A 97 -4.39 -12.96 16.71
CA GLY A 97 -5.51 -12.24 17.28
C GLY A 97 -5.60 -10.78 16.84
N TYR A 98 -4.46 -10.07 16.77
CA TYR A 98 -4.43 -8.69 16.28
C TYR A 98 -4.76 -8.61 14.77
N ALA A 99 -4.22 -9.51 13.97
CA ALA A 99 -4.50 -9.55 12.54
C ALA A 99 -5.99 -9.78 12.26
N GLU A 100 -6.59 -10.81 12.85
CA GLU A 100 -7.97 -11.20 12.58
C GLU A 100 -8.99 -10.22 13.15
N ARG A 101 -8.78 -9.71 14.37
CA ARG A 101 -9.79 -8.89 15.06
C ARG A 101 -9.64 -7.41 14.82
N SER A 102 -8.40 -6.94 14.59
CA SER A 102 -8.13 -5.49 14.58
C SER A 102 -7.67 -4.95 13.23
N LEU A 103 -7.05 -5.77 12.37
CA LEU A 103 -6.50 -5.28 11.09
C LEU A 103 -7.39 -5.68 9.90
N LYS A 104 -7.67 -6.96 9.73
CA LYS A 104 -8.44 -7.48 8.60
C LYS A 104 -9.83 -6.88 8.46
N PRO A 105 -10.63 -6.67 9.54
CA PRO A 105 -11.97 -6.08 9.41
C PRO A 105 -11.97 -4.65 8.86
N TYR A 106 -10.89 -3.90 9.05
CA TYR A 106 -10.81 -2.48 8.69
C TYR A 106 -9.98 -2.21 7.43
N LEU A 107 -8.87 -2.90 7.27
CA LEU A 107 -7.91 -2.68 6.19
C LEU A 107 -7.63 -3.93 5.34
N GLY A 108 -8.13 -5.10 5.72
CA GLY A 108 -7.81 -6.37 5.07
C GLY A 108 -8.13 -6.43 3.59
N SER A 109 -9.22 -5.81 3.14
CA SER A 109 -9.62 -5.75 1.73
C SER A 109 -8.86 -4.70 0.91
N LYS A 110 -8.06 -3.85 1.56
CA LYS A 110 -7.34 -2.78 0.89
C LYS A 110 -6.00 -3.29 0.37
N GLN A 111 -5.66 -2.94 -0.87
CA GLN A 111 -4.33 -3.24 -1.43
C GLN A 111 -3.24 -2.52 -0.63
N ILE A 112 -2.13 -3.20 -0.35
CA ILE A 112 -1.02 -2.65 0.44
C ILE A 112 -0.52 -1.34 -0.15
N SER A 113 -0.35 -1.28 -1.47
CA SER A 113 0.07 -0.07 -2.19
C SER A 113 -0.89 1.12 -2.09
N LYS A 114 -2.12 0.90 -1.64
CA LYS A 114 -3.15 1.95 -1.50
C LYS A 114 -3.43 2.32 -0.04
N ILE A 115 -2.71 1.74 0.90
CA ILE A 115 -2.84 2.09 2.32
C ILE A 115 -2.09 3.40 2.56
N THR A 116 -2.83 4.40 3.02
CA THR A 116 -2.28 5.73 3.33
C THR A 116 -2.14 5.94 4.84
N SER A 117 -1.33 6.93 5.21
CA SER A 117 -1.23 7.35 6.62
C SER A 117 -2.59 7.75 7.22
N ALA A 118 -3.50 8.30 6.40
CA ALA A 118 -4.86 8.64 6.82
C ALA A 118 -5.70 7.40 7.16
N ASP A 119 -5.51 6.30 6.43
CA ASP A 119 -6.18 5.03 6.73
C ASP A 119 -5.73 4.46 8.05
N VAL A 120 -4.42 4.49 8.30
CA VAL A 120 -3.81 4.05 9.56
C VAL A 120 -4.31 4.91 10.73
N GLN A 121 -4.37 6.23 10.57
CA GLN A 121 -4.93 7.13 11.59
C GLN A 121 -6.42 6.85 11.87
N THR A 122 -7.17 6.54 10.82
CA THR A 122 -8.58 6.18 10.96
C THR A 122 -8.74 4.85 11.70
N LEU A 123 -7.87 3.87 11.40
CA LEU A 123 -7.81 2.61 12.13
C LEU A 123 -7.53 2.85 13.62
N TYR A 124 -6.53 3.67 13.96
CA TYR A 124 -6.21 4.02 15.35
C TYR A 124 -7.45 4.57 16.09
N ARG A 125 -8.15 5.53 15.49
CA ARG A 125 -9.35 6.14 16.09
C ARG A 125 -10.48 5.12 16.30
N LYS A 126 -10.68 4.20 15.34
CA LYS A 126 -11.70 3.14 15.45
C LYS A 126 -11.35 2.16 16.56
N LEU A 127 -10.11 1.68 16.61
CA LEU A 127 -9.66 0.75 17.65
C LEU A 127 -9.74 1.37 19.06
N GLN A 128 -9.47 2.67 19.17
CA GLN A 128 -9.63 3.39 20.44
C GLN A 128 -11.08 3.56 20.87
N LYS A 129 -12.04 3.54 19.96
CA LYS A 129 -13.46 3.70 20.31
C LYS A 129 -14.17 2.36 20.50
N GLU A 130 -13.92 1.40 19.63
CA GLU A 130 -14.74 0.20 19.45
C GLU A 130 -13.91 -1.09 19.31
N GLY A 131 -12.60 -1.04 19.56
CA GLY A 131 -11.68 -2.14 19.26
C GLY A 131 -11.70 -3.32 20.23
N SER A 132 -12.40 -3.24 21.35
CA SER A 132 -12.50 -4.34 22.31
C SER A 132 -13.51 -5.40 21.82
N VAL A 133 -13.27 -6.65 22.21
CA VAL A 133 -14.18 -7.79 21.94
C VAL A 133 -15.58 -7.53 22.50
N ASP A 134 -15.67 -6.79 23.59
CA ASP A 134 -16.93 -6.43 24.26
C ASP A 134 -17.50 -5.08 23.79
N GLY A 135 -17.01 -4.55 22.64
CA GLY A 135 -17.47 -3.28 22.06
C GLY A 135 -16.95 -2.02 22.77
N GLY A 136 -15.97 -2.15 23.64
CA GLY A 136 -15.35 -1.03 24.35
C GLY A 136 -14.06 -0.51 23.67
N ALA A 137 -13.48 0.53 24.28
CA ALA A 137 -12.22 1.12 23.83
C ALA A 137 -11.01 0.21 24.14
N LEU A 138 -10.10 0.09 23.18
CA LEU A 138 -8.78 -0.51 23.44
C LEU A 138 -7.84 0.51 24.09
N SER A 139 -6.98 0.02 24.99
CA SER A 139 -5.92 0.86 25.56
C SER A 139 -4.94 1.32 24.48
N SER A 140 -4.37 2.51 24.62
CA SER A 140 -3.36 3.05 23.69
C SER A 140 -2.18 2.11 23.52
N ALA A 141 -1.78 1.37 24.56
CA ALA A 141 -0.71 0.38 24.49
C ALA A 141 -1.08 -0.81 23.61
N THR A 142 -2.33 -1.28 23.63
CA THR A 142 -2.83 -2.38 22.79
C THR A 142 -2.91 -1.93 21.33
N VAL A 143 -3.43 -0.73 21.08
CA VAL A 143 -3.49 -0.15 19.72
C VAL A 143 -2.08 -0.02 19.14
N CYS A 144 -1.12 0.48 19.92
CA CYS A 144 0.27 0.61 19.49
C CYS A 144 0.90 -0.75 19.13
N ARG A 145 0.65 -1.79 19.95
CA ARG A 145 1.13 -3.15 19.67
C ARG A 145 0.53 -3.73 18.40
N THR A 146 -0.76 -3.52 18.16
CA THR A 146 -1.46 -3.98 16.94
C THR A 146 -0.80 -3.45 15.68
N VAL A 147 -0.42 -2.17 15.66
CA VAL A 147 0.18 -1.54 14.47
C VAL A 147 1.69 -1.82 14.37
N SER A 148 2.38 -1.93 15.49
CA SER A 148 3.82 -2.28 15.52
C SER A 148 4.11 -3.71 15.03
N CYS A 149 3.11 -4.59 14.99
CA CYS A 149 3.25 -5.93 14.41
C CYS A 149 3.46 -5.90 12.89
N ILE A 150 3.01 -4.84 12.19
CA ILE A 150 3.12 -4.71 10.73
C ILE A 150 4.47 -4.10 10.33
N GLY A 151 5.15 -3.40 11.23
CA GLY A 151 6.37 -2.64 10.95
C GLY A 151 7.68 -3.34 11.32
N ARG A 152 7.64 -4.63 11.58
CA ARG A 152 8.81 -5.48 11.77
C ARG A 152 8.82 -6.57 10.71
#